data_e23e9f84b9a321e5eddbf22e64bdc0ac
#
_entry.id   e23e9f84b9a321e5eddbf22e64bdc0ac
#
_cell.length_a   1.000
_cell.length_b   1.000
_cell.length_c   1.000
_cell.angle_alpha   90.00
_cell.angle_beta   90.00
_cell.angle_gamma   90.00
#
_symmetry.space_group_name_H-M   'P 1'
#
loop_
_entity.id
_entity.type
_entity.pdbx_description
1 polymer ?
#
loop_
_entity_poly.entity_id
_entity_poly.type
_entity_poly.pdbx_seq_one_letter_code
_entity_poly.pdbx_strand_id
1 'polypeptide(L)'
;MVAQWPNVDAIALEHLGEGQMSGYGRLRGWTSLSYAAGCFVFGAVLQHSGIRWAMPLYGVSALAILLWSTTIRRDRPHPLQEHGRLGSLGAVFREAPRYWGFLVAALLVWTGFNAAWNFIGPRIEDQGGGPFLIGLGTAVGGLIEVPMMRSSSRFQRRFGLRLVYVVGCAVYGMTFLLWGAVSDPTILSLLAVFEGIGFSLLFTTSVVVVGRLLPRSLYSTGNSVGQMVAFGIGPILGAGLGGVVYQRLGAPTLYLGACVLAFAAAAVAWFALSTPALSELEHDTAPVHDVA
;
A
#
# COMPACT_ATOMS: atom_id res chain seq x y z
N MET A 1 12.15 2.76 7.47
CA MET A 1 11.76 3.06 6.07
C MET A 1 10.46 3.84 5.92
N VAL A 2 9.44 3.62 6.75
CA VAL A 2 8.10 4.25 6.61
C VAL A 2 8.11 5.78 6.73
N ALA A 3 9.00 6.37 7.53
CA ALA A 3 9.04 7.82 7.77
C ALA A 3 9.60 8.66 6.59
N GLN A 4 10.22 8.04 5.59
CA GLN A 4 10.82 8.77 4.46
C GLN A 4 9.82 9.12 3.36
N TRP A 5 8.81 8.30 3.12
CA TRP A 5 7.84 8.48 2.06
C TRP A 5 7.04 9.79 2.16
N PRO A 6 6.43 10.13 3.32
CA PRO A 6 5.68 11.37 3.45
C PRO A 6 6.54 12.62 3.21
N ASN A 7 7.82 12.57 3.60
CA ASN A 7 8.73 13.70 3.41
C ASN A 7 9.12 13.90 1.93
N VAL A 8 9.37 12.80 1.21
CA VAL A 8 9.68 12.87 -0.23
C VAL A 8 8.46 13.34 -1.02
N ASP A 9 7.26 12.84 -0.68
CA ASP A 9 6.02 13.27 -1.32
C ASP A 9 5.72 14.75 -1.04
N ALA A 10 5.96 15.23 0.19
CA ALA A 10 5.79 16.64 0.55
C ALA A 10 6.74 17.57 -0.23
N ILE A 11 8.03 17.21 -0.30
CA ILE A 11 9.04 17.95 -1.07
C ILE A 11 8.68 17.96 -2.56
N ALA A 12 8.22 16.84 -3.10
CA ALA A 12 7.83 16.73 -4.49
C ALA A 12 6.63 17.61 -4.83
N LEU A 13 5.61 17.65 -3.96
CA LEU A 13 4.43 18.50 -4.13
C LEU A 13 4.77 19.99 -4.00
N GLU A 14 5.66 20.34 -3.09
CA GLU A 14 6.13 21.73 -2.92
C GLU A 14 6.82 22.27 -4.17
N HIS A 15 7.66 21.45 -4.81
CA HIS A 15 8.38 21.84 -6.04
C HIS A 15 7.48 21.88 -7.28
N LEU A 16 6.36 21.15 -7.29
CA LEU A 16 5.45 21.13 -8.44
C LEU A 16 4.46 22.31 -8.47
N GLY A 17 4.21 22.99 -7.33
CA GLY A 17 3.26 24.11 -7.23
C GLY A 17 1.77 23.72 -7.39
N GLU A 18 0.86 24.59 -6.98
CA GLU A 18 -0.59 24.31 -6.87
C GLU A 18 -1.34 23.98 -8.17
N GLY A 19 -0.70 24.04 -9.33
CA GLY A 19 -1.33 23.76 -10.63
C GLY A 19 -0.93 22.44 -11.30
N GLN A 20 0.00 21.66 -10.74
CA GLN A 20 0.62 20.53 -11.45
C GLN A 20 0.38 19.14 -10.82
N MET A 21 -0.83 18.86 -10.36
CA MET A 21 -1.23 17.51 -9.88
C MET A 21 -0.94 16.40 -10.91
N SER A 22 -0.96 16.71 -12.21
CA SER A 22 -0.57 15.76 -13.27
C SER A 22 0.93 15.43 -13.26
N GLY A 23 1.78 16.34 -12.78
CA GLY A 23 3.21 16.13 -12.61
C GLY A 23 3.54 15.13 -11.49
N TYR A 24 2.79 15.18 -10.38
CA TYR A 24 2.96 14.25 -9.27
C TYR A 24 2.71 12.79 -9.68
N GLY A 25 1.68 12.51 -10.48
CA GLY A 25 1.40 11.15 -10.98
C GLY A 25 2.54 10.59 -11.83
N ARG A 26 3.22 11.43 -12.62
CA ARG A 26 4.42 11.02 -13.37
C ARG A 26 5.60 10.73 -12.45
N LEU A 27 5.83 11.62 -11.48
CA LEU A 27 6.91 11.44 -10.50
C LEU A 27 6.72 10.14 -9.70
N ARG A 28 5.51 9.88 -9.24
CA ARG A 28 5.14 8.65 -8.55
C ARG A 28 5.34 7.40 -9.41
N GLY A 29 5.01 7.48 -10.71
CA GLY A 29 5.27 6.41 -11.68
C GLY A 29 6.76 6.07 -11.82
N TRP A 30 7.65 7.07 -11.81
CA TRP A 30 9.10 6.86 -11.82
C TRP A 30 9.60 6.17 -10.55
N THR A 31 9.00 6.47 -9.39
CA THR A 31 9.35 5.83 -8.12
C THR A 31 9.03 4.33 -8.16
N SER A 32 7.85 3.94 -8.63
CA SER A 32 7.47 2.53 -8.77
C SER A 32 8.33 1.80 -9.80
N LEU A 33 8.65 2.47 -10.92
CA LEU A 33 9.54 1.89 -11.94
C LEU A 33 10.96 1.67 -11.41
N SER A 34 11.51 2.64 -10.69
CA SER A 34 12.84 2.53 -10.06
C SER A 34 12.87 1.42 -9.02
N TYR A 35 11.79 1.28 -8.23
CA TYR A 35 11.64 0.21 -7.27
C TYR A 35 11.62 -1.17 -7.96
N ALA A 36 10.79 -1.34 -8.97
CA ALA A 36 10.71 -2.58 -9.74
C ALA A 36 12.04 -2.95 -10.39
N ALA A 37 12.69 -1.99 -11.04
CA ALA A 37 14.02 -2.18 -11.64
C ALA A 37 15.08 -2.55 -10.59
N GLY A 38 15.06 -1.90 -9.44
CA GLY A 38 15.92 -2.21 -8.30
C GLY A 38 15.73 -3.64 -7.81
N CYS A 39 14.49 -4.06 -7.55
CA CYS A 39 14.19 -5.41 -7.10
C CYS A 39 14.65 -6.48 -8.11
N PHE A 40 14.43 -6.26 -9.41
CA PHE A 40 14.88 -7.15 -10.45
C PHE A 40 16.42 -7.25 -10.50
N VAL A 41 17.12 -6.11 -10.52
CA VAL A 41 18.59 -6.07 -10.57
C VAL A 41 19.20 -6.70 -9.32
N PHE A 42 18.73 -6.33 -8.13
CA PHE A 42 19.24 -6.90 -6.88
C PHE A 42 18.94 -8.40 -6.78
N GLY A 43 17.74 -8.86 -7.21
CA GLY A 43 17.43 -10.27 -7.29
C GLY A 43 18.40 -11.04 -8.17
N ALA A 44 18.72 -10.52 -9.36
CA ALA A 44 19.68 -11.11 -10.27
C ALA A 44 21.12 -11.12 -9.69
N VAL A 45 21.56 -10.01 -9.09
CA VAL A 45 22.88 -9.92 -8.44
C VAL A 45 22.99 -10.92 -7.29
N LEU A 46 22.00 -11.00 -6.42
CA LEU A 46 22.00 -11.90 -5.27
C LEU A 46 21.91 -13.38 -5.67
N GLN A 47 21.29 -13.70 -6.80
CA GLN A 47 21.27 -15.04 -7.36
C GLN A 47 22.69 -15.55 -7.66
N HIS A 48 23.59 -14.68 -8.13
CA HIS A 48 24.97 -15.05 -8.47
C HIS A 48 25.94 -14.87 -7.30
N SER A 49 25.77 -13.83 -6.48
CA SER A 49 26.70 -13.50 -5.37
C SER A 49 26.33 -14.16 -4.04
N GLY A 50 25.09 -14.63 -3.90
CA GLY A 50 24.53 -15.22 -2.69
C GLY A 50 23.85 -14.19 -1.77
N ILE A 51 22.87 -14.65 -1.02
CA ILE A 51 22.01 -13.83 -0.14
C ILE A 51 22.78 -13.08 0.95
N ARG A 52 23.97 -13.56 1.34
CA ARG A 52 24.87 -12.90 2.31
C ARG A 52 25.23 -11.46 1.94
N TRP A 53 25.18 -11.12 0.65
CA TRP A 53 25.46 -9.78 0.16
C TRP A 53 24.29 -8.82 0.27
N ALA A 54 23.08 -9.29 0.63
CA ALA A 54 21.89 -8.44 0.74
C ALA A 54 22.08 -7.30 1.74
N MET A 55 22.61 -7.57 2.94
CA MET A 55 22.86 -6.54 3.95
C MET A 55 23.94 -5.54 3.58
N PRO A 56 25.13 -5.95 3.07
CA PRO A 56 26.12 -5.01 2.55
C PRO A 56 25.59 -4.11 1.43
N LEU A 57 24.88 -4.66 0.45
CA LEU A 57 24.28 -3.90 -0.65
C LEU A 57 23.22 -2.90 -0.15
N TYR A 58 22.40 -3.31 0.81
CA TYR A 58 21.47 -2.41 1.47
C TYR A 58 22.19 -1.26 2.17
N GLY A 59 23.27 -1.56 2.91
CA GLY A 59 24.10 -0.55 3.59
C GLY A 59 24.70 0.47 2.62
N VAL A 60 25.26 0.00 1.50
CA VAL A 60 25.79 0.87 0.43
C VAL A 60 24.70 1.75 -0.17
N SER A 61 23.54 1.19 -0.47
CA SER A 61 22.40 1.94 -1.00
C SER A 61 21.90 3.00 -0.01
N ALA A 62 21.80 2.66 1.27
CA ALA A 62 21.41 3.59 2.33
C ALA A 62 22.42 4.73 2.49
N LEU A 63 23.73 4.43 2.43
CA LEU A 63 24.78 5.43 2.47
C LEU A 63 24.73 6.36 1.24
N ALA A 64 24.51 5.81 0.05
CA ALA A 64 24.35 6.60 -1.17
C ALA A 64 23.16 7.58 -1.07
N ILE A 65 22.03 7.12 -0.55
CA ILE A 65 20.85 7.98 -0.32
C ILE A 65 21.18 9.07 0.72
N LEU A 66 21.85 8.71 1.81
CA LEU A 66 22.27 9.66 2.86
C LEU A 66 23.17 10.74 2.27
N LEU A 67 24.21 10.36 1.52
CA LEU A 67 25.10 11.30 0.86
C LEU A 67 24.37 12.18 -0.15
N TRP A 68 23.50 11.60 -0.95
CA TRP A 68 22.68 12.37 -1.90
C TRP A 68 21.74 13.35 -1.18
N SER A 69 21.14 12.94 -0.06
CA SER A 69 20.23 13.81 0.71
C SER A 69 20.93 15.07 1.25
N THR A 70 22.25 15.03 1.46
CA THR A 70 23.04 16.21 1.88
C THR A 70 23.19 17.26 0.78
N THR A 71 23.00 16.87 -0.48
CA THR A 71 23.08 17.78 -1.64
C THR A 71 21.78 18.54 -1.88
N ILE A 72 20.67 18.08 -1.27
CA ILE A 72 19.36 18.74 -1.41
C ILE A 72 19.36 19.99 -0.54
N ARG A 73 19.33 21.17 -1.18
CA ARG A 73 19.18 22.45 -0.48
C ARG A 73 17.79 22.55 0.16
N ARG A 74 17.76 22.80 1.45
CA ARG A 74 16.56 23.19 2.17
C ARG A 74 16.29 24.67 1.90
N ASP A 75 15.37 24.96 0.99
CA ASP A 75 15.12 26.35 0.62
C ASP A 75 14.24 27.12 1.62
N ARG A 76 13.45 26.49 2.47
CA ARG A 76 12.74 27.15 3.61
C ARG A 76 12.26 26.11 4.62
N PRO A 77 12.27 26.43 5.94
CA PRO A 77 11.52 25.64 6.90
C PRO A 77 10.03 25.82 6.60
N HIS A 78 9.36 24.80 6.11
CA HIS A 78 7.92 24.81 6.02
C HIS A 78 7.35 25.00 7.43
N PRO A 79 6.41 25.91 7.70
CA PRO A 79 5.76 25.99 8.98
C PRO A 79 5.17 24.61 9.27
N LEU A 80 5.65 23.99 10.34
CA LEU A 80 5.14 22.70 10.81
C LEU A 80 3.61 22.83 10.84
N GLN A 81 2.92 22.15 9.93
CA GLN A 81 1.47 22.02 10.03
C GLN A 81 1.23 21.56 11.46
N GLU A 82 0.50 22.37 12.24
CA GLU A 82 0.22 22.06 13.65
C GLU A 82 -0.31 20.63 13.69
N HIS A 83 0.51 19.74 14.23
CA HIS A 83 0.13 18.34 14.41
C HIS A 83 -1.12 18.37 15.27
N GLY A 84 -2.21 17.87 14.71
CA GLY A 84 -3.53 17.96 15.32
C GLY A 84 -3.44 17.60 16.80
N ARG A 85 -3.92 18.50 17.66
CA ARG A 85 -3.93 18.32 19.12
C ARG A 85 -4.55 16.97 19.43
N LEU A 86 -4.05 16.23 20.42
CA LEU A 86 -4.61 14.95 20.87
C LEU A 86 -6.13 14.99 21.09
N GLY A 87 -6.70 16.16 21.37
CA GLY A 87 -8.16 16.39 21.40
C GLY A 87 -8.86 16.17 20.05
N SER A 88 -8.16 16.26 18.91
CA SER A 88 -8.74 16.00 17.59
C SER A 88 -8.95 14.51 17.29
N LEU A 89 -8.21 13.61 17.97
CA LEU A 89 -8.45 12.16 17.84
C LEU A 89 -9.84 11.77 18.33
N GLY A 90 -10.21 12.24 19.52
CA GLY A 90 -11.56 12.02 20.07
C GLY A 90 -12.67 12.61 19.21
N ALA A 91 -12.40 13.72 18.52
CA ALA A 91 -13.34 14.34 17.58
C ALA A 91 -13.53 13.47 16.34
N VAL A 92 -12.44 12.93 15.74
CA VAL A 92 -12.52 12.01 14.58
C VAL A 92 -13.46 10.85 14.87
N PHE A 93 -13.33 10.24 16.04
CA PHE A 93 -14.12 9.07 16.39
C PHE A 93 -15.59 9.39 16.74
N ARG A 94 -15.86 10.59 17.23
CA ARG A 94 -17.21 11.03 17.60
C ARG A 94 -17.99 11.57 16.41
N GLU A 95 -17.33 12.29 15.52
CA GLU A 95 -17.96 12.95 14.38
C GLU A 95 -18.11 12.05 13.15
N ALA A 96 -17.26 11.00 13.04
CA ALA A 96 -17.26 10.08 11.91
C ALA A 96 -17.31 8.60 12.35
N PRO A 97 -18.43 8.10 12.91
CA PRO A 97 -18.50 6.73 13.43
C PRO A 97 -18.26 5.65 12.35
N ARG A 98 -18.56 5.94 11.08
CA ARG A 98 -18.29 5.02 9.95
C ARG A 98 -16.82 4.91 9.60
N TYR A 99 -16.03 5.90 9.97
CA TYR A 99 -14.59 5.84 9.83
C TYR A 99 -13.97 4.72 10.67
N TRP A 100 -14.56 4.37 11.82
CA TRP A 100 -14.17 3.20 12.61
C TRP A 100 -14.30 1.88 11.83
N GLY A 101 -15.43 1.67 11.16
CA GLY A 101 -15.61 0.48 10.34
C GLY A 101 -14.58 0.38 9.22
N PHE A 102 -14.25 1.51 8.59
CA PHE A 102 -13.17 1.57 7.61
C PHE A 102 -11.81 1.24 8.22
N LEU A 103 -11.48 1.79 9.42
CA LEU A 103 -10.22 1.48 10.11
C LEU A 103 -10.11 0.00 10.48
N VAL A 104 -11.21 -0.63 10.90
CA VAL A 104 -11.23 -2.08 11.17
C VAL A 104 -10.98 -2.87 9.89
N ALA A 105 -11.64 -2.53 8.78
CA ALA A 105 -11.37 -3.17 7.49
C ALA A 105 -9.92 -2.97 7.04
N ALA A 106 -9.38 -1.77 7.20
CA ALA A 106 -7.98 -1.47 6.91
C ALA A 106 -7.03 -2.28 7.79
N LEU A 107 -7.28 -2.35 9.10
CA LEU A 107 -6.46 -3.16 10.02
C LEU A 107 -6.43 -4.63 9.61
N LEU A 108 -7.57 -5.22 9.30
CA LEU A 108 -7.67 -6.61 8.90
C LEU A 108 -6.90 -6.89 7.60
N VAL A 109 -7.14 -6.08 6.56
CA VAL A 109 -6.50 -6.31 5.26
C VAL A 109 -5.00 -6.07 5.31
N TRP A 110 -4.54 -5.01 6.00
CA TRP A 110 -3.12 -4.71 6.11
C TRP A 110 -2.36 -5.66 7.04
N THR A 111 -3.03 -6.22 8.06
CA THR A 111 -2.47 -7.31 8.87
C THR A 111 -2.30 -8.58 8.01
N GLY A 112 -3.34 -8.98 7.27
CA GLY A 112 -3.27 -10.12 6.35
C GLY A 112 -2.20 -9.94 5.26
N PHE A 113 -2.14 -8.74 4.65
CA PHE A 113 -1.12 -8.40 3.66
C PHE A 113 0.29 -8.55 4.22
N ASN A 114 0.57 -7.94 5.38
CA ASN A 114 1.92 -8.00 5.95
C ASN A 114 2.28 -9.41 6.44
N ALA A 115 1.30 -10.19 6.93
CA ALA A 115 1.51 -11.60 7.22
C ALA A 115 1.90 -12.39 5.97
N ALA A 116 1.20 -12.19 4.85
CA ALA A 116 1.49 -12.90 3.60
C ALA A 116 2.77 -12.42 2.92
N TRP A 117 2.94 -11.09 2.80
CA TRP A 117 4.05 -10.47 2.06
C TRP A 117 5.42 -10.73 2.69
N ASN A 118 5.53 -10.67 4.02
CA ASN A 118 6.81 -10.91 4.69
C ASN A 118 7.31 -12.35 4.55
N PHE A 119 6.43 -13.30 4.23
CA PHE A 119 6.77 -14.72 4.14
C PHE A 119 6.74 -15.28 2.72
N ILE A 120 6.47 -14.46 1.68
CA ILE A 120 6.52 -14.94 0.29
C ILE A 120 7.94 -15.29 -0.17
N GLY A 121 8.95 -14.53 0.28
CA GLY A 121 10.35 -14.85 0.03
C GLY A 121 10.73 -16.23 0.59
N PRO A 122 10.61 -16.46 1.91
CA PRO A 122 10.79 -17.79 2.50
C PRO A 122 9.95 -18.88 1.82
N ARG A 123 8.70 -18.59 1.43
CA ARG A 123 7.85 -19.56 0.73
C ARG A 123 8.42 -19.96 -0.62
N ILE A 124 8.96 -19.00 -1.40
CA ILE A 124 9.61 -19.25 -2.69
C ILE A 124 10.87 -20.12 -2.46
N GLU A 125 11.66 -19.80 -1.43
CA GLU A 125 12.87 -20.56 -1.09
C GLU A 125 12.52 -22.00 -0.65
N ASP A 126 11.52 -22.20 0.18
CA ASP A 126 11.01 -23.51 0.61
C ASP A 126 10.58 -24.41 -0.57
N GLN A 127 10.17 -23.78 -1.70
CA GLN A 127 9.80 -24.48 -2.93
C GLN A 127 10.98 -24.60 -3.93
N GLY A 128 12.21 -24.33 -3.48
CA GLY A 128 13.43 -24.44 -4.31
C GLY A 128 13.69 -23.24 -5.22
N GLY A 129 12.97 -22.13 -5.05
CA GLY A 129 13.25 -20.87 -5.75
C GLY A 129 14.45 -20.15 -5.13
N GLY A 130 15.02 -19.22 -5.89
CA GLY A 130 16.16 -18.41 -5.44
C GLY A 130 15.85 -16.91 -5.40
N PRO A 131 16.86 -16.09 -4.99
CA PRO A 131 16.72 -14.64 -4.88
C PRO A 131 16.22 -13.95 -6.16
N PHE A 132 16.53 -14.50 -7.33
CA PHE A 132 16.04 -13.99 -8.60
C PHE A 132 14.51 -14.04 -8.68
N LEU A 133 13.88 -15.15 -8.29
CA LEU A 133 12.43 -15.29 -8.33
C LEU A 133 11.74 -14.39 -7.30
N ILE A 134 12.36 -14.16 -6.15
CA ILE A 134 11.87 -13.20 -5.14
C ILE A 134 11.89 -11.79 -5.72
N GLY A 135 13.02 -11.39 -6.34
CA GLY A 135 13.16 -10.10 -6.99
C GLY A 135 12.24 -9.92 -8.19
N LEU A 136 12.05 -10.97 -8.99
CA LEU A 136 11.13 -10.98 -10.13
C LEU A 136 9.69 -10.76 -9.68
N GLY A 137 9.22 -11.47 -8.64
CA GLY A 137 7.87 -11.29 -8.10
C GLY A 137 7.63 -9.86 -7.65
N THR A 138 8.55 -9.32 -6.84
CA THR A 138 8.46 -7.93 -6.37
C THR A 138 8.47 -6.93 -7.54
N ALA A 139 9.29 -7.16 -8.57
CA ALA A 139 9.35 -6.31 -9.74
C ALA A 139 8.05 -6.35 -10.55
N VAL A 140 7.50 -7.53 -10.77
CA VAL A 140 6.25 -7.73 -11.52
C VAL A 140 5.07 -7.06 -10.80
N GLY A 141 4.96 -7.23 -9.46
CA GLY A 141 3.96 -6.52 -8.64
C GLY A 141 4.08 -5.01 -8.78
N GLY A 142 5.29 -4.45 -8.59
CA GLY A 142 5.53 -3.01 -8.72
C GLY A 142 5.30 -2.45 -10.13
N LEU A 143 5.55 -3.23 -11.18
CA LEU A 143 5.27 -2.80 -12.57
C LEU A 143 3.78 -2.67 -12.84
N ILE A 144 2.95 -3.59 -12.34
CA ILE A 144 1.49 -3.53 -12.53
C ILE A 144 0.83 -2.42 -11.71
N GLU A 145 1.43 -2.02 -10.60
CA GLU A 145 0.92 -0.89 -9.81
C GLU A 145 0.79 0.39 -10.64
N VAL A 146 1.74 0.67 -11.55
CA VAL A 146 1.77 1.90 -12.34
C VAL A 146 0.51 2.10 -13.18
N PRO A 147 0.12 1.17 -14.07
CA PRO A 147 -1.10 1.31 -14.85
C PRO A 147 -2.36 1.20 -13.98
N MET A 148 -2.34 0.40 -12.92
CA MET A 148 -3.48 0.24 -12.02
C MET A 148 -3.75 1.52 -11.23
N MET A 149 -2.74 2.17 -10.65
CA MET A 149 -2.91 3.45 -9.95
C MET A 149 -3.39 4.56 -10.89
N ARG A 150 -2.86 4.61 -12.14
CA ARG A 150 -3.34 5.57 -13.14
C ARG A 150 -4.80 5.36 -13.52
N SER A 151 -5.26 4.13 -13.52
CA SER A 151 -6.63 3.75 -13.88
C SER A 151 -7.60 3.79 -12.69
N SER A 152 -7.09 3.87 -11.46
CA SER A 152 -7.89 3.76 -10.24
C SER A 152 -9.03 4.77 -10.16
N SER A 153 -8.78 6.03 -10.56
CA SER A 153 -9.82 7.07 -10.59
C SER A 153 -10.97 6.75 -11.56
N ARG A 154 -10.70 6.04 -12.67
CA ARG A 154 -11.74 5.57 -13.60
C ARG A 154 -12.57 4.47 -12.97
N PHE A 155 -11.91 3.52 -12.28
CA PHE A 155 -12.63 2.45 -11.56
C PHE A 155 -13.48 3.02 -10.43
N GLN A 156 -12.94 3.94 -9.65
CA GLN A 156 -13.65 4.60 -8.55
C GLN A 156 -14.88 5.37 -9.04
N ARG A 157 -14.76 6.12 -10.15
CA ARG A 157 -15.92 6.82 -10.76
C ARG A 157 -16.97 5.87 -11.34
N ARG A 158 -16.52 4.77 -11.97
CA ARG A 158 -17.45 3.83 -12.63
C ARG A 158 -18.16 2.89 -11.68
N PHE A 159 -17.49 2.43 -10.64
CA PHE A 159 -17.97 1.36 -9.75
C PHE A 159 -18.19 1.82 -8.31
N GLY A 160 -17.83 3.06 -7.98
CA GLY A 160 -17.91 3.59 -6.63
C GLY A 160 -16.76 3.10 -5.72
N LEU A 161 -16.48 3.89 -4.68
CA LEU A 161 -15.36 3.63 -3.75
C LEU A 161 -15.55 2.32 -2.96
N ARG A 162 -16.79 2.03 -2.57
CA ARG A 162 -17.16 0.83 -1.83
C ARG A 162 -16.78 -0.43 -2.59
N LEU A 163 -17.25 -0.57 -3.84
CA LEU A 163 -17.01 -1.77 -4.63
C LEU A 163 -15.53 -1.92 -4.97
N VAL A 164 -14.85 -0.83 -5.33
CA VAL A 164 -13.41 -0.87 -5.65
C VAL A 164 -12.58 -1.33 -4.44
N TYR A 165 -12.90 -0.85 -3.23
CA TYR A 165 -12.22 -1.29 -2.02
C TYR A 165 -12.47 -2.76 -1.70
N VAL A 166 -13.72 -3.21 -1.79
CA VAL A 166 -14.12 -4.61 -1.54
C VAL A 166 -13.46 -5.55 -2.56
N VAL A 167 -13.43 -5.16 -3.84
CA VAL A 167 -12.72 -5.91 -4.89
C VAL A 167 -11.22 -5.98 -4.59
N GLY A 168 -10.61 -4.88 -4.14
CA GLY A 168 -9.21 -4.90 -3.70
C GLY A 168 -8.93 -5.91 -2.59
N CYS A 169 -9.81 -5.96 -1.56
CA CYS A 169 -9.73 -6.96 -0.50
C CYS A 169 -9.91 -8.39 -1.05
N ALA A 170 -10.86 -8.60 -1.96
CA ALA A 170 -11.13 -9.92 -2.55
C ALA A 170 -9.94 -10.40 -3.43
N VAL A 171 -9.33 -9.50 -4.19
CA VAL A 171 -8.11 -9.79 -4.96
C VAL A 171 -6.98 -10.23 -4.03
N TYR A 172 -6.77 -9.55 -2.90
CA TYR A 172 -5.80 -9.97 -1.90
C TYR A 172 -6.14 -11.35 -1.30
N GLY A 173 -7.40 -11.57 -0.92
CA GLY A 173 -7.84 -12.86 -0.40
C GLY A 173 -7.54 -14.01 -1.37
N MET A 174 -7.85 -13.81 -2.66
CA MET A 174 -7.56 -14.79 -3.71
C MET A 174 -6.05 -14.98 -3.91
N THR A 175 -5.26 -13.90 -3.93
CA THR A 175 -3.79 -13.95 -4.05
C THR A 175 -3.18 -14.76 -2.92
N PHE A 176 -3.60 -14.51 -1.67
CA PHE A 176 -3.09 -15.25 -0.52
C PHE A 176 -3.48 -16.72 -0.56
N LEU A 177 -4.71 -17.04 -0.97
CA LEU A 177 -5.13 -18.42 -1.16
C LEU A 177 -4.25 -19.12 -2.20
N LEU A 178 -3.95 -18.47 -3.33
CA LEU A 178 -3.09 -19.02 -4.37
C LEU A 178 -1.64 -19.18 -3.90
N TRP A 179 -1.09 -18.23 -3.13
CA TRP A 179 0.24 -18.34 -2.54
C TRP A 179 0.35 -19.49 -1.53
N GLY A 180 -0.75 -19.82 -0.86
CA GLY A 180 -0.81 -20.99 0.03
C GLY A 180 -0.91 -22.33 -0.71
N ALA A 181 -1.63 -22.36 -1.83
CA ALA A 181 -1.97 -23.59 -2.58
C ALA A 181 -0.92 -23.98 -3.63
N VAL A 182 -0.25 -23.01 -4.26
CA VAL A 182 0.72 -23.25 -5.34
C VAL A 182 2.09 -23.64 -4.74
N SER A 183 2.75 -24.61 -5.38
CA SER A 183 4.08 -25.09 -5.00
C SER A 183 5.18 -24.76 -6.02
N ASP A 184 4.83 -24.28 -7.22
CA ASP A 184 5.83 -23.86 -8.20
C ASP A 184 6.34 -22.46 -7.85
N PRO A 185 7.66 -22.28 -7.63
CA PRO A 185 8.22 -21.01 -7.21
C PRO A 185 8.14 -19.92 -8.28
N THR A 186 8.13 -20.30 -9.56
CA THR A 186 7.97 -19.35 -10.67
C THR A 186 6.54 -18.80 -10.72
N ILE A 187 5.55 -19.69 -10.55
CA ILE A 187 4.14 -19.27 -10.50
C ILE A 187 3.91 -18.40 -9.26
N LEU A 188 4.47 -18.78 -8.09
CA LEU A 188 4.39 -17.96 -6.86
C LEU A 188 4.87 -16.52 -7.11
N SER A 189 6.00 -16.36 -7.81
CA SER A 189 6.55 -15.04 -8.16
C SER A 189 5.63 -14.27 -9.11
N LEU A 190 5.09 -14.92 -10.14
CA LEU A 190 4.21 -14.27 -11.11
C LEU A 190 2.84 -13.88 -10.56
N LEU A 191 2.36 -14.60 -9.55
CA LEU A 191 1.11 -14.24 -8.84
C LEU A 191 1.19 -12.87 -8.13
N ALA A 192 2.39 -12.30 -7.95
CA ALA A 192 2.56 -10.94 -7.47
C ALA A 192 1.91 -9.86 -8.37
N VAL A 193 1.55 -10.19 -9.62
CA VAL A 193 0.68 -9.34 -10.45
C VAL A 193 -0.63 -9.01 -9.73
N PHE A 194 -1.27 -10.00 -9.15
CA PHE A 194 -2.54 -9.80 -8.42
C PHE A 194 -2.34 -9.03 -7.12
N GLU A 195 -1.18 -9.20 -6.47
CA GLU A 195 -0.80 -8.40 -5.31
C GLU A 195 -0.72 -6.91 -5.68
N GLY A 196 0.01 -6.55 -6.76
CA GLY A 196 0.11 -5.18 -7.22
C GLY A 196 -1.24 -4.56 -7.63
N ILE A 197 -2.16 -5.36 -8.21
CA ILE A 197 -3.54 -4.94 -8.48
C ILE A 197 -4.27 -4.62 -7.17
N GLY A 198 -4.25 -5.55 -6.21
CA GLY A 198 -4.90 -5.38 -4.90
C GLY A 198 -4.36 -4.17 -4.14
N PHE A 199 -3.02 -4.03 -4.10
CA PHE A 199 -2.35 -2.88 -3.48
C PHE A 199 -2.82 -1.55 -4.08
N SER A 200 -2.82 -1.44 -5.40
CA SER A 200 -3.21 -0.22 -6.10
C SER A 200 -4.65 0.18 -5.81
N LEU A 201 -5.58 -0.79 -5.86
CA LEU A 201 -7.00 -0.55 -5.59
C LEU A 201 -7.22 -0.11 -4.13
N LEU A 202 -6.62 -0.81 -3.17
CA LEU A 202 -6.77 -0.52 -1.75
C LEU A 202 -6.12 0.80 -1.36
N PHE A 203 -4.86 1.01 -1.76
CA PHE A 203 -4.11 2.20 -1.40
C PHE A 203 -4.76 3.48 -1.93
N THR A 204 -5.05 3.53 -3.23
CA THR A 204 -5.64 4.72 -3.86
C THR A 204 -7.05 5.00 -3.36
N THR A 205 -7.85 3.95 -3.12
CA THR A 205 -9.21 4.11 -2.62
C THR A 205 -9.23 4.54 -1.17
N SER A 206 -8.29 4.05 -0.34
CA SER A 206 -8.18 4.47 1.07
C SER A 206 -8.02 5.98 1.23
N VAL A 207 -7.16 6.60 0.42
CA VAL A 207 -6.93 8.05 0.46
C VAL A 207 -8.22 8.82 0.16
N VAL A 208 -8.97 8.39 -0.86
CA VAL A 208 -10.23 9.05 -1.25
C VAL A 208 -11.33 8.82 -0.21
N VAL A 209 -11.43 7.61 0.35
CA VAL A 209 -12.41 7.26 1.40
C VAL A 209 -12.20 8.13 2.64
N VAL A 210 -10.95 8.29 3.11
CA VAL A 210 -10.63 9.17 4.24
C VAL A 210 -11.10 10.61 3.97
N GLY A 211 -10.84 11.12 2.77
CA GLY A 211 -11.24 12.47 2.37
C GLY A 211 -12.76 12.68 2.28
N ARG A 212 -13.53 11.60 2.08
CA ARG A 212 -15.00 11.66 1.98
C ARG A 212 -15.70 11.39 3.31
N LEU A 213 -15.11 10.58 4.18
CA LEU A 213 -15.69 10.26 5.48
C LEU A 213 -15.45 11.33 6.55
N LEU A 214 -14.42 12.15 6.37
CA LEU A 214 -13.99 13.13 7.36
C LEU A 214 -14.23 14.57 6.88
N PRO A 215 -14.69 15.46 7.79
CA PRO A 215 -14.69 16.90 7.52
C PRO A 215 -13.26 17.42 7.29
N ARG A 216 -13.14 18.49 6.49
CA ARG A 216 -11.83 19.07 6.13
C ARG A 216 -10.95 19.38 7.35
N SER A 217 -11.55 19.84 8.46
CA SER A 217 -10.85 20.12 9.71
C SER A 217 -10.20 18.90 10.38
N LEU A 218 -10.72 17.69 10.13
CA LEU A 218 -10.25 16.43 10.71
C LEU A 218 -9.50 15.54 9.71
N TYR A 219 -9.40 15.95 8.45
CA TYR A 219 -8.80 15.16 7.39
C TYR A 219 -7.34 14.76 7.70
N SER A 220 -6.50 15.72 8.09
CA SER A 220 -5.08 15.46 8.41
C SER A 220 -4.92 14.47 9.54
N THR A 221 -5.69 14.64 10.63
CA THR A 221 -5.66 13.73 11.78
C THR A 221 -6.16 12.33 11.41
N GLY A 222 -7.27 12.23 10.68
CA GLY A 222 -7.80 10.95 10.24
C GLY A 222 -6.85 10.24 9.27
N ASN A 223 -6.30 10.95 8.29
CA ASN A 223 -5.31 10.35 7.39
C ASN A 223 -4.10 9.79 8.17
N SER A 224 -3.61 10.51 9.18
CA SER A 224 -2.51 10.04 10.04
C SER A 224 -2.89 8.77 10.83
N VAL A 225 -4.12 8.69 11.33
CA VAL A 225 -4.64 7.48 12.00
C VAL A 225 -4.74 6.31 11.02
N GLY A 226 -5.27 6.54 9.81
CA GLY A 226 -5.32 5.53 8.76
C GLY A 226 -3.94 4.99 8.38
N GLN A 227 -2.96 5.90 8.22
CA GLN A 227 -1.57 5.54 7.95
C GLN A 227 -0.93 4.75 9.11
N MET A 228 -1.21 5.14 10.36
CA MET A 228 -0.75 4.40 11.54
C MET A 228 -1.31 2.98 11.57
N VAL A 229 -2.58 2.79 11.23
CA VAL A 229 -3.21 1.47 11.14
C VAL A 229 -2.58 0.65 10.01
N ALA A 230 -2.47 1.21 8.80
CA ALA A 230 -2.01 0.50 7.61
C ALA A 230 -0.51 0.18 7.65
N PHE A 231 0.34 1.14 8.06
CA PHE A 231 1.79 1.03 7.97
C PHE A 231 2.51 0.97 9.33
N GLY A 232 1.75 1.00 10.42
CA GLY A 232 2.26 0.83 11.79
C GLY A 232 1.72 -0.46 12.43
N ILE A 233 0.44 -0.45 12.85
CA ILE A 233 -0.16 -1.55 13.61
C ILE A 233 -0.29 -2.81 12.76
N GLY A 234 -0.79 -2.69 11.51
CA GLY A 234 -0.94 -3.82 10.59
C GLY A 234 0.34 -4.62 10.38
N PRO A 235 1.48 -3.99 10.01
CA PRO A 235 2.77 -4.66 9.90
C PRO A 235 3.24 -5.34 11.19
N ILE A 236 3.09 -4.70 12.34
CA ILE A 236 3.49 -5.29 13.64
C ILE A 236 2.71 -6.57 13.91
N LEU A 237 1.38 -6.52 13.77
CA LEU A 237 0.52 -7.68 13.97
C LEU A 237 0.77 -8.75 12.89
N GLY A 238 0.84 -8.34 11.61
CA GLY A 238 1.04 -9.24 10.49
C GLY A 238 2.37 -9.98 10.55
N ALA A 239 3.48 -9.29 10.75
CA ALA A 239 4.79 -9.91 10.85
C ALA A 239 4.93 -10.75 12.13
N GLY A 240 4.45 -10.24 13.28
CA GLY A 240 4.56 -10.93 14.56
C GLY A 240 3.72 -12.21 14.61
N LEU A 241 2.42 -12.10 14.34
CA LEU A 241 1.53 -13.28 14.32
C LEU A 241 1.86 -14.19 13.15
N GLY A 242 2.17 -13.63 11.98
CA GLY A 242 2.55 -14.37 10.79
C GLY A 242 3.79 -15.24 11.03
N GLY A 243 4.82 -14.71 11.71
CA GLY A 243 6.02 -15.45 12.04
C GLY A 243 5.74 -16.67 12.93
N VAL A 244 4.91 -16.49 13.96
CA VAL A 244 4.51 -17.60 14.84
C VAL A 244 3.71 -18.66 14.07
N VAL A 245 2.77 -18.25 13.24
CA VAL A 245 1.94 -19.18 12.45
C VAL A 245 2.79 -19.91 11.41
N TYR A 246 3.67 -19.19 10.70
CA TYR A 246 4.56 -19.79 9.69
C TYR A 246 5.46 -20.86 10.31
N GLN A 247 6.09 -20.56 11.45
CA GLN A 247 7.01 -21.48 12.12
C GLN A 247 6.32 -22.70 12.74
N ARG A 248 5.11 -22.52 13.30
CA ARG A 248 4.44 -23.60 14.04
C ARG A 248 3.47 -24.42 13.20
N LEU A 249 2.80 -23.78 12.25
CA LEU A 249 1.70 -24.36 11.48
C LEU A 249 1.97 -24.41 9.97
N GLY A 250 3.09 -23.82 9.53
CA GLY A 250 3.52 -23.82 8.13
C GLY A 250 2.87 -22.76 7.25
N ALA A 251 3.42 -22.62 6.04
CA ALA A 251 2.99 -21.64 5.06
C ALA A 251 1.50 -21.74 4.66
N PRO A 252 0.93 -22.94 4.37
CA PRO A 252 -0.48 -23.02 3.96
C PRO A 252 -1.44 -22.43 4.99
N THR A 253 -1.19 -22.65 6.27
CA THR A 253 -2.03 -22.12 7.37
C THR A 253 -1.89 -20.60 7.48
N LEU A 254 -0.68 -20.05 7.32
CA LEU A 254 -0.45 -18.60 7.29
C LEU A 254 -1.27 -17.94 6.19
N TYR A 255 -1.14 -18.46 4.96
CA TYR A 255 -1.82 -17.87 3.80
C TYR A 255 -3.34 -18.03 3.86
N LEU A 256 -3.83 -19.14 4.41
CA LEU A 256 -5.25 -19.31 4.67
C LEU A 256 -5.76 -18.29 5.70
N GLY A 257 -5.02 -18.05 6.77
CA GLY A 257 -5.33 -17.02 7.76
C GLY A 257 -5.34 -15.61 7.15
N ALA A 258 -4.35 -15.27 6.32
CA ALA A 258 -4.31 -14.00 5.60
C ALA A 258 -5.49 -13.84 4.62
N CYS A 259 -5.86 -14.92 3.93
CA CYS A 259 -7.04 -14.98 3.05
C CYS A 259 -8.33 -14.69 3.84
N VAL A 260 -8.52 -15.32 4.99
CA VAL A 260 -9.69 -15.10 5.87
C VAL A 260 -9.73 -13.64 6.34
N LEU A 261 -8.59 -13.06 6.75
CA LEU A 261 -8.52 -11.66 7.15
C LEU A 261 -8.90 -10.71 5.99
N ALA A 262 -8.46 -11.00 4.76
CA ALA A 262 -8.78 -10.18 3.59
C ALA A 262 -10.28 -10.25 3.24
N PHE A 263 -10.90 -11.42 3.27
CA PHE A 263 -12.34 -11.54 3.05
C PHE A 263 -13.18 -10.97 4.20
N ALA A 264 -12.73 -11.09 5.45
CA ALA A 264 -13.35 -10.42 6.58
C ALA A 264 -13.28 -8.89 6.42
N ALA A 265 -12.14 -8.37 5.96
CA ALA A 265 -12.00 -6.95 5.63
C ALA A 265 -12.97 -6.52 4.52
N ALA A 266 -13.15 -7.34 3.47
CA ALA A 266 -14.13 -7.10 2.41
C ALA A 266 -15.55 -7.02 2.97
N ALA A 267 -15.92 -7.95 3.85
CA ALA A 267 -17.24 -7.95 4.50
C ALA A 267 -17.45 -6.71 5.38
N VAL A 268 -16.48 -6.37 6.24
CA VAL A 268 -16.56 -5.17 7.08
C VAL A 268 -16.65 -3.90 6.22
N ALA A 269 -15.82 -3.79 5.18
CA ALA A 269 -15.82 -2.64 4.27
C ALA A 269 -17.17 -2.52 3.53
N TRP A 270 -17.76 -3.64 3.14
CA TRP A 270 -19.07 -3.65 2.48
C TRP A 270 -20.15 -2.95 3.31
N PHE A 271 -20.17 -3.17 4.62
CA PHE A 271 -21.12 -2.52 5.52
C PHE A 271 -20.69 -1.11 5.92
N ALA A 272 -19.41 -0.91 6.23
CA ALA A 272 -18.90 0.38 6.69
C ALA A 272 -18.97 1.47 5.61
N LEU A 273 -18.74 1.11 4.34
CA LEU A 273 -18.74 2.05 3.21
C LEU A 273 -20.09 2.16 2.51
N SER A 274 -21.16 1.60 3.07
CA SER A 274 -22.52 1.72 2.54
C SER A 274 -23.17 3.07 2.91
N THR A 275 -22.67 4.16 2.31
CA THR A 275 -23.17 5.53 2.58
C THR A 275 -23.56 6.26 1.30
N PRO A 276 -24.62 7.09 1.31
CA PRO A 276 -24.94 7.99 0.21
C PRO A 276 -23.77 8.91 -0.18
N ALA A 277 -23.04 9.44 0.81
CA ALA A 277 -21.86 10.29 0.59
C ALA A 277 -20.72 9.62 -0.22
N LEU A 278 -20.69 8.30 -0.29
CA LEU A 278 -19.71 7.56 -1.10
C LEU A 278 -20.30 7.08 -2.43
N SER A 279 -21.63 7.06 -2.59
CA SER A 279 -22.34 6.69 -3.83
C SER A 279 -22.56 7.88 -4.76
N GLU A 280 -22.52 9.10 -4.27
CA GLU A 280 -22.75 10.32 -5.08
C GLU A 280 -21.68 10.57 -6.16
N LEU A 281 -20.56 9.85 -6.15
CA LEU A 281 -19.63 9.85 -7.28
C LEU A 281 -20.22 9.23 -8.57
N GLU A 282 -21.32 8.51 -8.46
CA GLU A 282 -22.04 7.96 -9.63
C GLU A 282 -22.82 9.05 -10.39
N HIS A 283 -23.10 10.20 -9.78
CA HIS A 283 -23.97 11.21 -10.38
C HIS A 283 -23.31 12.57 -10.68
N ASP A 284 -22.10 12.83 -10.16
CA ASP A 284 -21.40 14.09 -10.42
C ASP A 284 -20.54 14.01 -11.70
N THR A 285 -21.19 13.69 -12.82
CA THR A 285 -20.65 13.89 -14.18
C THR A 285 -20.98 15.28 -14.71
N ALA A 286 -20.95 16.30 -13.86
CA ALA A 286 -20.96 17.65 -14.37
C ALA A 286 -19.59 17.94 -15.02
N PRO A 287 -19.54 18.27 -16.32
CA PRO A 287 -18.29 18.71 -16.94
C PRO A 287 -17.84 19.98 -16.21
N VAL A 288 -16.57 20.00 -15.84
CA VAL A 288 -15.92 21.26 -15.47
C VAL A 288 -15.96 22.11 -16.74
N HIS A 289 -16.99 22.95 -16.83
CA HIS A 289 -17.07 23.99 -17.83
C HIS A 289 -15.91 24.95 -17.59
N ASP A 290 -15.15 25.14 -18.62
CA ASP A 290 -14.22 26.19 -18.87
C ASP A 290 -14.57 27.49 -18.13
N VAL A 291 -13.67 27.91 -17.24
CA VAL A 291 -13.57 29.29 -16.85
C VAL A 291 -12.39 29.85 -17.67
N ALA A 292 -12.75 30.61 -18.67
CA ALA A 292 -11.89 31.37 -19.55
C ALA A 292 -10.97 32.35 -18.78
#